data_4a33fc47b95037bc0d324abd2340b321
#
_entry.id   4a33fc47b95037bc0d324abd2340b321
#
_cell.length_a   1.000
_cell.length_b   1.000
_cell.length_c   1.000
_cell.angle_alpha   90.00
_cell.angle_beta   90.00
_cell.angle_gamma   90.00
#
_symmetry.space_group_name_H-M   'P 1'
#
loop_
_entity.id
_entity.type
_entity.pdbx_description
1 polymer ?
#
loop_
_entity_poly.entity_id
_entity_poly.type
_entity_poly.pdbx_seq_one_letter_code
_entity_poly.pdbx_strand_id
1 'polypeptide(L)'
;MNTSLQAITNNNIFSINVDDLLTDHILNDTYIYDYLFNSRNIALEINEYFHELRKNTTKDLEALSLLCPIWLDDYGSGYTNSKLLKRFEFNCVKIDKDMFWQNENKLTLSTLCNLIFSYCNEIIIEGIETDKQRDLIYSIGGVSGQGRIWKDQYMNIDM
;
A
#
# COMPACT_ATOMS: atom_id res chain seq x y z
N MET A 1 0.82 -14.85 31.47
CA MET A 1 1.89 -14.02 30.85
C MET A 1 2.43 -14.79 29.65
N ASN A 2 2.24 -14.35 28.44
CA ASN A 2 2.87 -14.75 27.15
C ASN A 2 1.93 -14.83 25.94
N THR A 3 0.90 -13.98 25.90
CA THR A 3 0.04 -13.93 24.69
C THR A 3 0.29 -12.69 23.82
N SER A 4 1.00 -11.68 24.32
CA SER A 4 1.25 -10.44 23.58
C SER A 4 2.53 -10.44 22.72
N LEU A 5 3.48 -11.33 22.99
CA LEU A 5 4.74 -11.43 22.23
C LEU A 5 4.65 -12.38 21.01
N GLN A 6 3.67 -13.26 20.94
CA GLN A 6 3.48 -14.16 19.80
C GLN A 6 2.80 -13.50 18.58
N ALA A 7 2.09 -12.40 18.76
CA ALA A 7 1.50 -11.66 17.64
C ALA A 7 2.54 -10.88 16.81
N ILE A 8 3.71 -10.58 17.39
CA ILE A 8 4.80 -9.83 16.73
C ILE A 8 5.72 -10.74 15.88
N THR A 9 5.61 -12.06 16.02
CA THR A 9 6.44 -13.03 15.28
C THR A 9 5.85 -13.49 13.95
N ASN A 10 4.63 -13.13 13.65
CA ASN A 10 4.04 -13.36 12.33
C ASN A 10 4.38 -12.16 11.45
N ASN A 11 4.88 -12.39 10.26
CA ASN A 11 5.25 -11.50 9.16
C ASN A 11 4.27 -10.33 8.85
N ASN A 12 3.79 -9.64 9.88
CA ASN A 12 2.90 -8.50 9.71
C ASN A 12 3.73 -7.30 9.28
N ILE A 13 3.40 -6.73 8.14
CA ILE A 13 3.94 -5.46 7.68
C ILE A 13 3.05 -4.35 8.25
N PHE A 14 3.68 -3.35 8.85
CA PHE A 14 3.04 -2.11 9.27
C PHE A 14 3.32 -1.04 8.22
N SER A 15 2.29 -0.44 7.69
CA SER A 15 2.45 0.66 6.75
C SER A 15 2.33 2.00 7.45
N ILE A 16 3.09 2.97 6.98
CA ILE A 16 3.13 4.35 7.48
C ILE A 16 2.86 5.28 6.31
N ASN A 17 1.83 6.11 6.42
CA ASN A 17 1.56 7.15 5.45
C ASN A 17 2.66 8.22 5.49
N VAL A 18 3.24 8.52 4.32
CA VAL A 18 4.33 9.47 4.17
C VAL A 18 3.93 10.55 3.17
N ASP A 19 3.97 11.79 3.64
CA ASP A 19 3.84 13.00 2.83
C ASP A 19 5.21 13.64 2.58
N ASP A 20 5.22 14.75 1.85
CA ASP A 20 6.44 15.47 1.50
C ASP A 20 7.20 15.95 2.75
N LEU A 21 6.49 16.37 3.80
CA LEU A 21 7.11 16.87 5.03
C LEU A 21 7.78 15.73 5.80
N LEU A 22 7.09 14.61 5.95
CA LEU A 22 7.65 13.45 6.63
C LEU A 22 8.82 12.85 5.82
N THR A 23 8.78 12.91 4.49
CA THR A 23 9.90 12.52 3.63
C THR A 23 11.15 13.32 3.96
N ASP A 24 11.04 14.65 4.05
CA ASP A 24 12.16 15.50 4.42
C ASP A 24 12.72 15.13 5.81
N HIS A 25 11.85 14.84 6.77
CA HIS A 25 12.28 14.40 8.10
C HIS A 25 12.98 13.03 8.06
N ILE A 26 12.44 12.06 7.36
CA ILE A 26 13.05 10.72 7.25
C ILE A 26 14.44 10.80 6.63
N LEU A 27 14.60 11.57 5.56
CA LEU A 27 15.87 11.64 4.82
C LEU A 27 16.94 12.51 5.51
N ASN A 28 16.58 13.41 6.43
CA ASN A 28 17.50 14.32 7.11
C ASN A 28 17.74 13.98 8.57
N ASP A 29 16.96 13.12 9.21
CA ASP A 29 17.15 12.67 10.58
C ASP A 29 17.83 11.29 10.60
N THR A 30 19.08 11.25 11.04
CA THR A 30 19.89 10.01 11.07
C THR A 30 19.29 8.93 11.95
N TYR A 31 18.58 9.29 13.03
CA TYR A 31 17.98 8.32 13.93
C TYR A 31 16.78 7.63 13.27
N ILE A 32 15.90 8.41 12.61
CA ILE A 32 14.75 7.87 11.87
C ILE A 32 15.23 7.03 10.69
N TYR A 33 16.21 7.53 9.95
CA TYR A 33 16.84 6.83 8.84
C TYR A 33 17.36 5.45 9.26
N ASP A 34 18.20 5.40 10.29
CA ASP A 34 18.80 4.15 10.78
C ASP A 34 17.74 3.19 11.34
N TYR A 35 16.71 3.72 12.00
CA TYR A 35 15.61 2.91 12.50
C TYR A 35 14.85 2.22 11.35
N LEU A 36 14.48 2.97 10.33
CA LEU A 36 13.77 2.44 9.16
C LEU A 36 14.66 1.46 8.38
N PHE A 37 15.90 1.79 8.14
CA PHE A 37 16.86 0.94 7.43
C PHE A 37 17.04 -0.45 8.10
N ASN A 38 16.96 -0.51 9.42
CA ASN A 38 17.06 -1.75 10.19
C ASN A 38 15.71 -2.45 10.41
N SER A 39 14.59 -1.83 10.03
CA SER A 39 13.26 -2.39 10.19
C SER A 39 12.91 -3.30 9.01
N ARG A 40 12.37 -4.50 9.32
CA ARG A 40 12.01 -5.48 8.28
C ARG A 40 10.51 -5.60 8.02
N ASN A 41 9.73 -4.92 8.82
CA ASN A 41 8.27 -5.05 8.84
C ASN A 41 7.56 -3.71 8.69
N ILE A 42 8.24 -2.71 8.15
CA ILE A 42 7.66 -1.39 7.86
C ILE A 42 7.63 -1.21 6.34
N ALA A 43 6.50 -0.70 5.82
CA ALA A 43 6.35 -0.17 4.48
C ALA A 43 5.96 1.32 4.55
N LEU A 44 6.36 2.10 3.57
CA LEU A 44 5.98 3.51 3.46
C LEU A 44 4.89 3.66 2.42
N GLU A 45 3.73 4.18 2.81
CA GLU A 45 2.61 4.46 1.91
C GLU A 45 2.69 5.89 1.41
N ILE A 46 2.70 6.06 0.11
CA ILE A 46 2.62 7.37 -0.53
C ILE A 46 1.39 7.41 -1.44
N ASN A 47 0.66 8.51 -1.41
CA ASN A 47 -0.49 8.69 -2.28
C ASN A 47 -0.09 9.27 -3.64
N GLU A 48 -1.00 9.22 -4.61
CA GLU A 48 -0.75 9.73 -5.97
C GLU A 48 -0.52 11.25 -6.06
N TYR A 49 -0.78 12.00 -4.96
CA TYR A 49 -0.52 13.43 -4.87
C TYR A 49 0.90 13.78 -4.41
N PHE A 50 1.71 12.80 -4.07
CA PHE A 50 3.10 13.01 -3.68
C PHE A 50 3.83 13.84 -4.73
N HIS A 51 4.57 14.85 -4.28
CA HIS A 51 5.07 15.91 -5.18
C HIS A 51 5.96 15.40 -6.31
N GLU A 52 6.81 14.40 -6.05
CA GLU A 52 7.68 13.83 -7.07
C GLU A 52 6.91 13.12 -8.18
N LEU A 53 5.85 12.39 -7.82
CA LEU A 53 4.97 11.74 -8.79
C LEU A 53 4.32 12.76 -9.73
N ARG A 54 4.06 13.98 -9.22
CA ARG A 54 3.51 15.10 -10.00
C ARG A 54 4.55 15.82 -10.85
N LYS A 55 5.81 15.90 -10.38
CA LYS A 55 6.90 16.65 -11.03
C LYS A 55 7.77 15.82 -11.98
N ASN A 56 7.48 14.54 -12.17
CA ASN A 56 8.30 13.60 -12.95
C ASN A 56 9.71 13.38 -12.39
N THR A 57 9.88 13.44 -11.09
CA THR A 57 11.13 13.09 -10.41
C THR A 57 10.90 11.87 -9.53
N THR A 58 11.94 11.17 -9.11
CA THR A 58 11.87 9.97 -8.28
C THR A 58 13.01 9.91 -7.26
N LYS A 59 13.73 11.01 -7.08
CA LYS A 59 14.94 11.05 -6.26
C LYS A 59 14.69 10.69 -4.80
N ASP A 60 13.65 11.27 -4.20
CA ASP A 60 13.31 11.03 -2.80
C ASP A 60 12.65 9.67 -2.64
N LEU A 61 11.83 9.24 -3.61
CA LEU A 61 11.27 7.90 -3.66
C LEU A 61 12.35 6.82 -3.75
N GLU A 62 13.37 7.03 -4.59
CA GLU A 62 14.52 6.14 -4.70
C GLU A 62 15.29 6.09 -3.37
N ALA A 63 15.49 7.23 -2.71
CA ALA A 63 16.12 7.26 -1.40
C ALA A 63 15.32 6.53 -0.32
N LEU A 64 14.00 6.75 -0.26
CA LEU A 64 13.09 6.05 0.66
C LEU A 64 13.06 4.53 0.39
N SER A 65 13.11 4.11 -0.89
CA SER A 65 13.06 2.70 -1.27
C SER A 65 14.30 1.91 -0.82
N LEU A 66 15.40 2.58 -0.51
CA LEU A 66 16.57 1.96 0.11
C LEU A 66 16.32 1.58 1.58
N LEU A 67 15.33 2.21 2.23
CA LEU A 67 15.01 2.01 3.63
C LEU A 67 13.91 0.99 3.83
N CYS A 68 12.81 1.14 3.10
CA CYS A 68 11.59 0.36 3.25
C CYS A 68 10.91 0.10 1.90
N PRO A 69 10.08 -0.95 1.79
CA PRO A 69 9.15 -1.11 0.67
C PRO A 69 8.26 0.12 0.51
N ILE A 70 8.08 0.57 -0.72
CA ILE A 70 7.20 1.70 -1.05
C ILE A 70 5.89 1.17 -1.61
N TRP A 71 4.78 1.59 -1.01
CA TRP A 71 3.42 1.27 -1.40
C TRP A 71 2.76 2.50 -1.99
N LEU A 72 2.10 2.35 -3.13
CA LEU A 72 1.27 3.41 -3.70
C LEU A 72 -0.15 3.27 -3.16
N ASP A 73 -0.59 4.28 -2.44
CA ASP A 73 -1.93 4.36 -1.84
C ASP A 73 -2.91 5.15 -2.71
N ASP A 74 -4.21 4.92 -2.53
CA ASP A 74 -5.32 5.59 -3.21
C ASP A 74 -5.25 5.54 -4.75
N TYR A 75 -4.67 4.48 -5.34
CA TYR A 75 -4.60 4.36 -6.79
C TYR A 75 -5.99 4.34 -7.42
N GLY A 76 -6.32 5.37 -8.19
CA GLY A 76 -7.61 5.53 -8.83
C GLY A 76 -8.50 6.61 -8.25
N SER A 77 -8.05 7.31 -7.22
CA SER A 77 -8.84 8.34 -6.55
C SER A 77 -9.02 9.65 -7.35
N GLY A 78 -8.24 9.87 -8.42
CA GLY A 78 -8.43 11.08 -9.22
C GLY A 78 -7.41 11.37 -10.32
N TYR A 79 -6.11 11.28 -10.06
CA TYR A 79 -5.06 11.60 -11.04
C TYR A 79 -4.48 10.36 -11.73
N THR A 80 -5.11 9.24 -11.58
CA THR A 80 -4.60 7.95 -12.01
C THR A 80 -4.41 7.90 -13.51
N ASN A 81 -3.17 7.83 -13.92
CA ASN A 81 -2.87 7.33 -15.22
C ASN A 81 -1.73 6.30 -15.12
N SER A 82 -1.74 5.32 -16.02
CA SER A 82 -0.72 4.28 -16.08
C SER A 82 0.72 4.82 -16.24
N LYS A 83 0.89 6.12 -16.54
CA LYS A 83 2.20 6.77 -16.58
C LYS A 83 2.84 6.87 -15.20
N LEU A 84 2.05 6.95 -14.13
CA LEU A 84 2.53 7.01 -12.76
C LEU A 84 3.23 5.70 -12.39
N LEU A 85 2.60 4.57 -12.66
CA LEU A 85 3.16 3.24 -12.40
C LEU A 85 4.44 2.95 -13.20
N LYS A 86 4.64 3.63 -14.35
CA LYS A 86 5.84 3.46 -15.19
C LYS A 86 7.06 4.23 -14.68
N ARG A 87 6.89 5.13 -13.73
CA ARG A 87 7.96 6.03 -13.27
C ARG A 87 8.77 5.46 -12.13
N PHE A 88 8.11 4.66 -11.30
CA PHE A 88 8.72 4.09 -10.12
C PHE A 88 8.17 2.68 -9.91
N GLU A 89 9.02 1.75 -9.52
CA GLU A 89 8.65 0.37 -9.24
C GLU A 89 8.17 0.27 -7.79
N PHE A 90 6.85 0.23 -7.61
CA PHE A 90 6.23 0.08 -6.30
C PHE A 90 6.25 -1.38 -5.86
N ASN A 91 6.44 -1.62 -4.56
CA ASN A 91 6.33 -2.97 -4.00
C ASN A 91 4.87 -3.43 -3.97
N CYS A 92 3.96 -2.51 -3.62
CA CYS A 92 2.52 -2.75 -3.58
C CYS A 92 1.74 -1.56 -4.15
N VAL A 93 0.60 -1.83 -4.75
CA VAL A 93 -0.37 -0.81 -5.17
C VAL A 93 -1.71 -1.10 -4.49
N LYS A 94 -2.24 -0.11 -3.77
CA LYS A 94 -3.55 -0.16 -3.13
C LYS A 94 -4.58 0.51 -4.05
N ILE A 95 -5.51 -0.29 -4.56
CA ILE A 95 -6.59 0.20 -5.43
C ILE A 95 -7.66 0.82 -4.54
N ASP A 96 -7.93 2.11 -4.79
CA ASP A 96 -8.95 2.85 -4.07
C ASP A 96 -10.34 2.23 -4.20
N LYS A 97 -11.14 2.34 -3.14
CA LYS A 97 -12.48 1.76 -3.05
C LYS A 97 -13.42 2.23 -4.16
N ASP A 98 -13.37 3.53 -4.52
CA ASP A 98 -14.28 4.07 -5.54
C ASP A 98 -13.93 3.52 -6.91
N MET A 99 -12.64 3.35 -7.21
CA MET A 99 -12.19 2.65 -8.42
C MET A 99 -12.62 1.18 -8.42
N PHE A 100 -12.50 0.49 -7.29
CA PHE A 100 -12.96 -0.89 -7.15
C PHE A 100 -14.48 -1.00 -7.36
N TRP A 101 -15.27 -0.19 -6.68
CA TRP A 101 -16.73 -0.23 -6.77
C TRP A 101 -17.27 0.09 -8.17
N GLN A 102 -16.59 0.97 -8.91
CA GLN A 102 -16.92 1.23 -10.32
C GLN A 102 -16.59 0.05 -11.25
N ASN A 103 -15.75 -0.86 -10.81
CA ASN A 103 -15.23 -1.98 -11.60
C ASN A 103 -15.57 -3.37 -10.98
N GLU A 104 -16.68 -3.49 -10.23
CA GLU A 104 -17.12 -4.74 -9.59
C GLU A 104 -17.57 -5.81 -10.61
N ASN A 105 -16.78 -6.02 -11.64
CA ASN A 105 -16.96 -7.05 -12.66
C ASN A 105 -15.66 -7.83 -12.80
N LYS A 106 -15.77 -9.17 -12.80
CA LYS A 106 -14.59 -10.04 -12.83
C LYS A 106 -13.66 -9.74 -13.99
N LEU A 107 -14.18 -9.57 -15.19
CA LEU A 107 -13.36 -9.32 -16.38
C LEU A 107 -12.63 -7.98 -16.30
N THR A 108 -13.36 -6.93 -15.94
CA THR A 108 -12.80 -5.57 -15.82
C THR A 108 -11.75 -5.51 -14.73
N LEU A 109 -12.07 -6.05 -13.55
CA LEU A 109 -11.17 -6.03 -12.40
C LEU A 109 -9.92 -6.88 -12.66
N SER A 110 -10.06 -8.08 -13.25
CA SER A 110 -8.91 -8.90 -13.65
C SER A 110 -8.00 -8.20 -14.65
N THR A 111 -8.59 -7.50 -15.62
CA THR A 111 -7.82 -6.75 -16.62
C THR A 111 -7.04 -5.60 -15.96
N LEU A 112 -7.68 -4.88 -15.04
CA LEU A 112 -7.05 -3.82 -14.26
C LEU A 112 -5.90 -4.37 -13.41
N CYS A 113 -6.14 -5.44 -12.63
CA CYS A 113 -5.11 -6.06 -11.81
C CYS A 113 -3.93 -6.57 -12.65
N ASN A 114 -4.19 -7.23 -13.77
CA ASN A 114 -3.12 -7.70 -14.68
C ASN A 114 -2.27 -6.55 -15.23
N LEU A 115 -2.89 -5.40 -15.53
CA LEU A 115 -2.15 -4.21 -15.95
C LEU A 115 -1.26 -3.70 -14.80
N ILE A 116 -1.80 -3.60 -13.59
CA ILE A 116 -1.07 -3.09 -12.42
C ILE A 116 0.07 -4.04 -12.04
N PHE A 117 -0.14 -5.36 -12.07
CA PHE A 117 0.90 -6.36 -11.83
C PHE A 117 2.10 -6.29 -12.79
N SER A 118 1.96 -5.60 -13.92
CA SER A 118 3.11 -5.31 -14.79
C SER A 118 4.08 -4.29 -14.18
N TYR A 119 3.72 -3.65 -13.08
CA TYR A 119 4.45 -2.54 -12.47
C TYR A 119 4.64 -2.65 -10.96
N CYS A 120 4.11 -3.68 -10.32
CA CYS A 120 4.28 -3.93 -8.88
C CYS A 120 4.22 -5.42 -8.58
N ASN A 121 4.66 -5.80 -7.37
CA ASN A 121 4.67 -7.20 -6.93
C ASN A 121 3.37 -7.61 -6.24
N GLU A 122 2.67 -6.67 -5.61
CA GLU A 122 1.49 -6.93 -4.80
C GLU A 122 0.38 -5.91 -5.10
N ILE A 123 -0.87 -6.35 -4.99
CA ILE A 123 -2.05 -5.49 -5.08
C ILE A 123 -2.92 -5.71 -3.85
N ILE A 124 -3.34 -4.60 -3.24
CA ILE A 124 -4.40 -4.58 -2.22
C ILE A 124 -5.61 -3.86 -2.81
N ILE A 125 -6.78 -4.46 -2.70
CA ILE A 125 -8.04 -3.84 -3.12
C ILE A 125 -8.76 -3.36 -1.87
N GLU A 126 -9.05 -2.07 -1.82
CA GLU A 126 -9.73 -1.45 -0.69
C GLU A 126 -11.26 -1.43 -0.83
N GLY A 127 -11.96 -1.19 0.29
CA GLY A 127 -13.41 -1.03 0.29
C GLY A 127 -14.20 -2.32 0.15
N ILE A 128 -13.66 -3.46 0.59
CA ILE A 128 -14.39 -4.72 0.62
C ILE A 128 -15.37 -4.71 1.79
N GLU A 129 -16.67 -4.61 1.48
CA GLU A 129 -17.73 -4.47 2.48
C GLU A 129 -18.73 -5.64 2.47
N THR A 130 -18.76 -6.42 1.40
CA THR A 130 -19.72 -7.52 1.22
C THR A 130 -19.05 -8.84 0.88
N ASP A 131 -19.73 -9.96 1.21
CA ASP A 131 -19.29 -11.30 0.81
C ASP A 131 -19.12 -11.44 -0.70
N LYS A 132 -20.02 -10.81 -1.49
CA LYS A 132 -19.92 -10.81 -2.95
C LYS A 132 -18.63 -10.16 -3.45
N GLN A 133 -18.22 -9.04 -2.86
CA GLN A 133 -16.97 -8.36 -3.20
C GLN A 133 -15.77 -9.21 -2.79
N ARG A 134 -15.80 -9.79 -1.60
CA ARG A 134 -14.75 -10.72 -1.14
C ARG A 134 -14.60 -11.91 -2.09
N ASP A 135 -15.71 -12.56 -2.47
CA ASP A 135 -15.69 -13.71 -3.37
C ASP A 135 -15.21 -13.31 -4.78
N LEU A 136 -15.52 -12.10 -5.22
CA LEU A 136 -15.01 -11.53 -6.46
C LEU A 136 -13.49 -11.43 -6.43
N ILE A 137 -12.89 -10.82 -5.41
CA ILE A 137 -11.42 -10.69 -5.33
C ILE A 137 -10.72 -12.05 -5.21
N TYR A 138 -11.28 -13.00 -4.45
CA TYR A 138 -10.75 -14.35 -4.40
C TYR A 138 -10.77 -15.05 -5.77
N SER A 139 -11.76 -14.76 -6.61
CA SER A 139 -11.88 -15.35 -7.94
C SER A 139 -10.83 -14.84 -8.94
N ILE A 140 -10.18 -13.70 -8.65
CA ILE A 140 -9.12 -13.13 -9.48
C ILE A 140 -7.79 -13.80 -9.18
N GLY A 141 -7.53 -14.06 -7.89
CA GLY A 141 -6.27 -14.62 -7.42
C GLY A 141 -5.10 -13.60 -7.43
N GLY A 142 -4.15 -13.82 -6.54
CA GLY A 142 -2.93 -13.00 -6.45
C GLY A 142 -3.12 -11.60 -5.85
N VAL A 143 -4.33 -11.21 -5.44
CA VAL A 143 -4.62 -9.93 -4.81
C VAL A 143 -5.03 -10.11 -3.35
N SER A 144 -4.72 -9.11 -2.52
CA SER A 144 -5.21 -8.99 -1.15
C SER A 144 -6.39 -8.03 -1.07
N GLY A 145 -7.18 -8.10 -0.01
CA GLY A 145 -8.31 -7.21 0.20
C GLY A 145 -8.27 -6.55 1.57
N GLN A 146 -8.71 -5.30 1.62
CA GLN A 146 -8.91 -4.52 2.84
C GLN A 146 -10.32 -3.94 2.86
N GLY A 147 -11.01 -4.01 4.02
CA GLY A 147 -12.35 -3.43 4.13
C GLY A 147 -13.12 -3.89 5.35
N ARG A 148 -14.32 -3.33 5.51
CA ARG A 148 -15.18 -3.54 6.69
C ARG A 148 -15.73 -4.96 6.86
N ILE A 149 -15.66 -5.78 5.82
CA ILE A 149 -16.09 -7.18 5.91
C ILE A 149 -15.26 -7.95 6.93
N TRP A 150 -13.97 -7.65 7.04
CA TRP A 150 -13.12 -8.14 8.10
C TRP A 150 -13.29 -7.19 9.27
N LYS A 151 -14.02 -7.60 10.30
CA LYS A 151 -14.18 -6.81 11.53
C LYS A 151 -12.81 -6.38 12.02
N ASP A 152 -12.65 -5.08 12.23
CA ASP A 152 -11.45 -4.51 12.80
C ASP A 152 -11.08 -5.29 14.07
N GLN A 153 -9.95 -5.96 14.04
CA GLN A 153 -9.37 -6.52 15.24
C GLN A 153 -8.69 -5.37 15.98
N TYR A 154 -9.45 -4.66 16.80
CA TYR A 154 -8.86 -3.68 17.71
C TYR A 154 -7.96 -4.41 18.67
N MET A 155 -6.66 -4.15 18.62
CA MET A 155 -5.79 -4.48 19.73
C MET A 155 -6.12 -3.50 20.85
N ASN A 156 -6.80 -3.97 21.91
CA ASN A 156 -6.85 -3.24 23.17
C ASN A 156 -5.43 -3.23 23.72
N ILE A 157 -4.75 -2.12 23.59
CA ILE A 157 -3.52 -1.86 24.34
C ILE A 157 -4.02 -1.41 25.69
N ASP A 158 -4.17 -2.36 26.62
CA ASP A 158 -4.33 -2.05 28.04
C ASP A 158 -3.07 -1.31 28.49
N MET A 159 -3.21 0.00 28.78
CA MET A 159 -2.17 0.83 29.38
C MET A 159 -2.01 0.51 30.87
#